data_26e37cead15b249dde26fd3ff8b1fe5c
#
_entry.id   26e37cead15b249dde26fd3ff8b1fe5c
#
_cell.length_a   1.000
_cell.length_b   1.000
_cell.length_c   1.000
_cell.angle_alpha   90.00
_cell.angle_beta   90.00
_cell.angle_gamma   90.00
#
_symmetry.space_group_name_H-M   'P 1'
#
loop_
_entity.id
_entity.type
_entity.pdbx_description
1 polymer ?
#
loop_
_entity_poly.entity_id
_entity_poly.type
_entity_poly.pdbx_seq_one_letter_code
_entity_poly.pdbx_strand_id
1 'polypeptide(L)'
;MKAFNQRDIKSHNQQLLINLLKMNPQPMTKKELSEQSELSVVTINKLLPEIVAANQLIELDKTIETGGRQASAYIFNANRKLILINQFIEKDDQMTIIFYVSNLLGEIVFEKRTALLTLADFFETISALKKKFPKISLAITGIPGVEIDQTLKIMDIESFKDINLNEKIEALIQCPSYVENDINAATFGFCSNDAEIICGIYFPNNFPPGSSLIIHNKIFKGQNNLSGEIKHLPHLQQKQFPVSENEINILILETVQSVLAMYDPQKVLLFMNDHWKNQFNQLAVEHELSKIFHYSALPLIDSSQNFESNYLKGLIRIGIEEIDKSDFS
;
A
#
# COMPACT_ATOMS: atom_id res chain seq x y z
N MET A 1 -24.70 -20.84 -5.33
CA MET A 1 -24.16 -20.48 -6.67
C MET A 1 -24.98 -19.31 -7.20
N LYS A 2 -24.44 -18.09 -7.30
CA LYS A 2 -25.10 -17.01 -8.05
C LYS A 2 -24.96 -17.32 -9.55
N ALA A 3 -26.06 -17.35 -10.27
CA ALA A 3 -26.02 -17.48 -11.73
C ALA A 3 -25.36 -16.21 -12.31
N PHE A 4 -24.25 -16.36 -13.03
CA PHE A 4 -23.63 -15.26 -13.78
C PHE A 4 -24.59 -14.84 -14.89
N ASN A 5 -25.01 -13.59 -14.87
CA ASN A 5 -25.78 -13.03 -15.97
C ASN A 5 -24.82 -12.52 -17.07
N GLN A 6 -25.36 -12.24 -18.26
CA GLN A 6 -24.56 -11.75 -19.40
C GLN A 6 -23.76 -10.46 -19.08
N ARG A 7 -24.27 -9.63 -18.18
CA ARG A 7 -23.65 -8.39 -17.75
C ARG A 7 -22.41 -8.65 -16.89
N ASP A 8 -22.49 -9.65 -15.99
CA ASP A 8 -21.39 -10.05 -15.13
C ASP A 8 -20.23 -10.64 -15.94
N ILE A 9 -20.55 -11.48 -16.96
CA ILE A 9 -19.54 -12.04 -17.86
C ILE A 9 -18.85 -10.94 -18.68
N LYS A 10 -19.61 -9.96 -19.17
CA LYS A 10 -19.07 -8.84 -19.93
C LYS A 10 -18.12 -8.00 -19.08
N SER A 11 -18.54 -7.63 -17.88
CA SER A 11 -17.72 -6.86 -16.92
C SER A 11 -16.44 -7.61 -16.56
N HIS A 12 -16.54 -8.92 -16.29
CA HIS A 12 -15.39 -9.78 -16.03
C HIS A 12 -14.39 -9.78 -17.20
N ASN A 13 -14.87 -9.93 -18.43
CA ASN A 13 -14.01 -9.95 -19.62
C ASN A 13 -13.36 -8.58 -19.88
N GLN A 14 -14.07 -7.47 -19.62
CA GLN A 14 -13.49 -6.12 -19.68
C GLN A 14 -12.37 -5.95 -18.66
N GLN A 15 -12.60 -6.37 -17.42
CA GLN A 15 -11.60 -6.37 -16.35
C GLN A 15 -10.35 -7.20 -16.72
N LEU A 16 -10.56 -8.38 -17.29
CA LEU A 16 -9.48 -9.25 -17.74
C LEU A 16 -8.58 -8.54 -18.75
N LEU A 17 -9.17 -7.89 -19.77
CA LEU A 17 -8.41 -7.15 -20.78
C LEU A 17 -7.65 -5.95 -20.19
N ILE A 18 -8.28 -5.21 -19.26
CA ILE A 18 -7.65 -4.07 -18.59
C ILE A 18 -6.48 -4.54 -17.74
N ASN A 19 -6.67 -5.60 -16.94
CA ASN A 19 -5.61 -6.15 -16.10
C ASN A 19 -4.43 -6.66 -16.93
N LEU A 20 -4.72 -7.32 -18.04
CA LEU A 20 -3.68 -7.79 -18.97
C LEU A 20 -2.81 -6.63 -19.49
N LEU A 21 -3.47 -5.50 -19.87
CA LEU A 21 -2.76 -4.31 -20.34
C LEU A 21 -2.10 -3.49 -19.22
N LYS A 22 -2.59 -3.58 -17.96
CA LYS A 22 -1.87 -3.03 -16.79
C LYS A 22 -0.58 -3.79 -16.52
N MET A 23 -0.59 -5.12 -16.66
CA MET A 23 0.58 -5.97 -16.41
C MET A 23 1.59 -5.92 -17.54
N ASN A 24 1.20 -5.45 -18.73
CA ASN A 24 2.02 -5.42 -19.92
C ASN A 24 2.30 -3.97 -20.35
N PRO A 25 3.53 -3.44 -20.15
CA PRO A 25 3.85 -2.06 -20.47
C PRO A 25 3.92 -1.79 -21.98
N GLN A 26 3.96 -2.85 -22.81
CA GLN A 26 4.00 -2.72 -24.26
C GLN A 26 2.60 -2.72 -24.85
N PRO A 27 2.35 -1.92 -25.90
CA PRO A 27 1.08 -1.93 -26.61
C PRO A 27 0.80 -3.31 -27.22
N MET A 28 -0.43 -3.79 -27.07
CA MET A 28 -0.87 -5.10 -27.58
C MET A 28 -1.90 -4.96 -28.70
N THR A 29 -1.77 -5.77 -29.72
CA THR A 29 -2.74 -5.91 -30.81
C THR A 29 -3.93 -6.75 -30.36
N LYS A 30 -5.06 -6.67 -31.11
CA LYS A 30 -6.23 -7.54 -30.87
C LYS A 30 -5.90 -9.03 -30.91
N LYS A 31 -4.93 -9.43 -31.74
CA LYS A 31 -4.49 -10.81 -31.85
C LYS A 31 -3.75 -11.24 -30.57
N GLU A 32 -2.79 -10.45 -30.10
CA GLU A 32 -2.05 -10.72 -28.86
C GLU A 32 -2.98 -10.73 -27.64
N LEU A 33 -3.94 -9.79 -27.59
CA LEU A 33 -4.97 -9.77 -26.55
C LEU A 33 -5.84 -11.04 -26.56
N SER A 34 -6.19 -11.56 -27.76
CA SER A 34 -6.94 -12.81 -27.90
C SER A 34 -6.13 -14.02 -27.43
N GLU A 35 -4.87 -14.08 -27.80
CA GLU A 35 -3.95 -15.17 -27.42
C GLU A 35 -3.70 -15.22 -25.91
N GLN A 36 -3.53 -14.06 -25.27
CA GLN A 36 -3.21 -14.00 -23.83
C GLN A 36 -4.45 -14.03 -22.92
N SER A 37 -5.61 -13.54 -23.38
CA SER A 37 -6.85 -13.54 -22.58
C SER A 37 -7.71 -14.78 -22.80
N GLU A 38 -7.37 -15.62 -23.78
CA GLU A 38 -8.20 -16.75 -24.26
C GLU A 38 -9.61 -16.34 -24.77
N LEU A 39 -9.84 -15.03 -24.93
CA LEU A 39 -11.08 -14.50 -25.50
C LEU A 39 -11.05 -14.53 -27.03
N SER A 40 -12.19 -14.84 -27.65
CA SER A 40 -12.28 -14.77 -29.10
C SER A 40 -12.07 -13.35 -29.63
N VAL A 41 -11.45 -13.21 -30.82
CA VAL A 41 -11.29 -11.92 -31.50
C VAL A 41 -12.63 -11.20 -31.68
N VAL A 42 -13.73 -11.94 -31.85
CA VAL A 42 -15.08 -11.38 -31.95
C VAL A 42 -15.49 -10.73 -30.63
N THR A 43 -15.19 -11.38 -29.50
CA THR A 43 -15.45 -10.82 -28.15
C THR A 43 -14.63 -9.55 -27.93
N ILE A 44 -13.36 -9.58 -28.25
CA ILE A 44 -12.45 -8.43 -28.12
C ILE A 44 -12.92 -7.25 -28.96
N ASN A 45 -13.32 -7.49 -30.21
CA ASN A 45 -13.85 -6.44 -31.09
C ASN A 45 -15.11 -5.75 -30.56
N LYS A 46 -15.90 -6.45 -29.72
CA LYS A 46 -17.08 -5.87 -29.06
C LYS A 46 -16.71 -5.09 -27.80
N LEU A 47 -15.71 -5.53 -27.05
CA LEU A 47 -15.34 -4.96 -25.74
C LEU A 47 -14.45 -3.73 -25.87
N LEU A 48 -13.41 -3.78 -26.73
CA LEU A 48 -12.41 -2.71 -26.84
C LEU A 48 -13.01 -1.32 -27.10
N PRO A 49 -13.97 -1.12 -28.03
CA PRO A 49 -14.54 0.20 -28.26
C PRO A 49 -15.19 0.83 -27.03
N GLU A 50 -15.81 0.01 -26.19
CA GLU A 50 -16.43 0.50 -24.95
C GLU A 50 -15.38 0.88 -23.90
N ILE A 51 -14.32 0.08 -23.76
CA ILE A 51 -13.24 0.34 -22.82
C ILE A 51 -12.45 1.60 -23.25
N VAL A 52 -12.23 1.78 -24.54
CA VAL A 52 -11.60 3.00 -25.11
C VAL A 52 -12.52 4.23 -24.91
N ALA A 53 -13.82 4.10 -25.18
CA ALA A 53 -14.78 5.16 -24.97
C ALA A 53 -14.88 5.57 -23.48
N ALA A 54 -14.69 4.61 -22.55
CA ALA A 54 -14.58 4.87 -21.11
C ALA A 54 -13.21 5.44 -20.70
N ASN A 55 -12.34 5.76 -21.68
CA ASN A 55 -10.99 6.32 -21.45
C ASN A 55 -10.06 5.43 -20.58
N GLN A 56 -10.36 4.14 -20.49
CA GLN A 56 -9.52 3.20 -19.73
C GLN A 56 -8.35 2.67 -20.55
N LEU A 57 -8.49 2.63 -21.88
CA LEU A 57 -7.44 2.27 -22.82
C LEU A 57 -7.23 3.38 -23.84
N ILE A 58 -6.04 3.41 -24.42
CA ILE A 58 -5.67 4.24 -25.55
C ILE A 58 -5.45 3.32 -26.75
N GLU A 59 -6.12 3.59 -27.87
CA GLU A 59 -5.85 2.97 -29.15
C GLU A 59 -4.72 3.74 -29.85
N LEU A 60 -3.68 3.03 -30.28
CA LEU A 60 -2.52 3.59 -30.95
C LEU A 60 -2.51 3.13 -32.40
N ASP A 61 -2.29 4.07 -33.32
CA ASP A 61 -2.01 3.76 -34.72
C ASP A 61 -0.57 3.26 -34.84
N LYS A 62 -0.36 1.95 -34.67
CA LYS A 62 0.96 1.32 -34.88
C LYS A 62 1.01 0.69 -36.26
N THR A 63 1.99 1.12 -37.02
CA THR A 63 2.47 0.39 -38.20
C THR A 63 3.39 -0.73 -37.70
N ILE A 64 2.85 -1.95 -37.51
CA ILE A 64 3.73 -3.12 -37.38
C ILE A 64 4.12 -3.52 -38.81
N GLU A 65 5.41 -3.42 -39.14
CA GLU A 65 5.96 -3.89 -40.41
C GLU A 65 5.92 -5.43 -40.49
N THR A 66 4.75 -5.98 -40.67
CA THR A 66 4.54 -7.39 -40.96
C THR A 66 3.93 -7.60 -42.35
N GLY A 67 4.41 -6.86 -43.35
CA GLY A 67 4.01 -7.10 -44.76
C GLY A 67 2.51 -7.10 -45.06
N GLY A 68 1.66 -6.62 -44.13
CA GLY A 68 0.22 -6.64 -44.17
C GLY A 68 -0.40 -5.39 -43.55
N ARG A 69 -1.71 -5.31 -43.55
CA ARG A 69 -2.58 -4.23 -43.06
C ARG A 69 -2.15 -3.70 -41.70
N GLN A 70 -2.08 -2.38 -41.54
CA GLN A 70 -1.87 -1.71 -40.25
C GLN A 70 -2.84 -2.26 -39.19
N ALA A 71 -2.28 -2.74 -38.07
CA ALA A 71 -3.08 -3.21 -36.95
C ALA A 71 -3.01 -2.20 -35.82
N SER A 72 -4.17 -1.77 -35.30
CA SER A 72 -4.26 -0.97 -34.08
C SER A 72 -3.71 -1.73 -32.89
N ALA A 73 -2.99 -1.05 -32.04
CA ALA A 73 -2.52 -1.58 -30.76
C ALA A 73 -3.14 -0.78 -29.61
N TYR A 74 -3.26 -1.40 -28.46
CA TYR A 74 -3.92 -0.85 -27.28
C TYR A 74 -2.95 -0.82 -26.11
N ILE A 75 -3.04 0.24 -25.29
CA ILE A 75 -2.28 0.41 -24.06
C ILE A 75 -3.20 0.87 -22.95
N PHE A 76 -2.90 0.49 -21.71
CA PHE A 76 -3.62 0.99 -20.54
C PHE A 76 -3.42 2.50 -20.36
N ASN A 77 -4.50 3.25 -20.16
CA ASN A 77 -4.43 4.69 -19.93
C ASN A 77 -4.14 4.99 -18.45
N ALA A 78 -2.89 4.84 -18.04
CA ALA A 78 -2.46 5.05 -16.67
C ALA A 78 -2.72 6.46 -16.16
N ASN A 79 -2.68 7.47 -17.04
CA ASN A 79 -2.83 8.87 -16.68
C ASN A 79 -4.28 9.40 -16.78
N ARG A 80 -5.27 8.50 -16.89
CA ARG A 80 -6.69 8.89 -16.90
C ARG A 80 -7.17 9.42 -15.56
N LYS A 81 -6.64 8.88 -14.48
CA LYS A 81 -6.84 9.27 -13.08
C LYS A 81 -5.48 9.31 -12.39
N LEU A 82 -5.34 10.17 -11.39
CA LEU A 82 -4.15 10.30 -10.57
C LEU A 82 -4.52 10.12 -9.10
N ILE A 83 -3.56 9.65 -8.31
CA ILE A 83 -3.67 9.45 -6.87
C ILE A 83 -2.77 10.46 -6.19
N LEU A 84 -3.31 11.24 -5.25
CA LEU A 84 -2.53 12.06 -4.33
C LEU A 84 -2.16 11.19 -3.12
N ILE A 85 -0.88 11.14 -2.81
CA ILE A 85 -0.36 10.36 -1.67
C ILE A 85 0.33 11.32 -0.72
N ASN A 86 -0.08 11.31 0.54
CA ASN A 86 0.52 12.11 1.61
C ASN A 86 1.19 11.12 2.57
N GLN A 87 2.51 11.03 2.54
CA GLN A 87 3.29 10.10 3.36
C GLN A 87 3.95 10.86 4.50
N PHE A 88 3.53 10.56 5.75
CA PHE A 88 4.16 11.08 6.94
C PHE A 88 5.34 10.19 7.34
N ILE A 89 6.50 10.80 7.54
CA ILE A 89 7.74 10.09 7.88
C ILE A 89 8.45 10.86 8.99
N GLU A 90 8.86 10.15 10.04
CA GLU A 90 9.80 10.66 11.01
C GLU A 90 11.24 10.44 10.52
N LYS A 91 12.01 11.51 10.43
CA LYS A 91 13.41 11.47 10.07
C LYS A 91 14.18 12.45 10.93
N ASP A 92 15.26 11.96 11.57
CA ASP A 92 16.12 12.77 12.44
C ASP A 92 15.31 13.52 13.52
N ASP A 93 14.36 12.81 14.17
CA ASP A 93 13.42 13.32 15.18
C ASP A 93 12.53 14.47 14.69
N GLN A 94 12.40 14.62 13.38
CA GLN A 94 11.51 15.62 12.78
C GLN A 94 10.48 14.94 11.87
N MET A 95 9.21 15.34 12.05
CA MET A 95 8.15 14.90 11.17
C MET A 95 8.24 15.61 9.83
N THR A 96 8.33 14.84 8.78
CA THR A 96 8.35 15.27 7.38
C THR A 96 7.16 14.70 6.65
N ILE A 97 6.56 15.48 5.77
CA ILE A 97 5.54 14.99 4.85
C ILE A 97 6.10 14.99 3.44
N ILE A 98 5.90 13.86 2.75
CA ILE A 98 6.20 13.76 1.33
C ILE A 98 4.87 13.63 0.59
N PHE A 99 4.63 14.59 -0.29
CA PHE A 99 3.48 14.57 -1.19
C PHE A 99 3.91 13.97 -2.52
N TYR A 100 3.23 12.92 -2.93
CA TYR A 100 3.41 12.33 -4.24
C TYR A 100 2.12 12.44 -5.04
N VAL A 101 2.28 12.50 -6.36
CA VAL A 101 1.17 12.23 -7.28
C VAL A 101 1.60 11.04 -8.13
N SER A 102 0.82 9.97 -8.12
CA SER A 102 1.08 8.79 -8.94
C SER A 102 -0.02 8.56 -9.97
N ASN A 103 0.32 7.86 -11.05
CA ASN A 103 -0.65 7.34 -11.99
C ASN A 103 -1.15 5.94 -11.57
N LEU A 104 -2.02 5.33 -12.38
CA LEU A 104 -2.62 4.02 -12.09
C LEU A 104 -1.70 2.82 -12.35
N LEU A 105 -0.45 3.03 -12.78
CA LEU A 105 0.61 2.02 -12.79
C LEU A 105 1.58 2.19 -11.62
N GLY A 106 1.32 3.15 -10.71
CA GLY A 106 2.17 3.43 -9.57
C GLY A 106 3.41 4.26 -9.91
N GLU A 107 3.51 4.81 -11.12
CA GLU A 107 4.60 5.69 -11.50
C GLU A 107 4.41 7.07 -10.87
N ILE A 108 5.46 7.58 -10.22
CA ILE A 108 5.44 8.90 -9.58
C ILE A 108 5.63 9.98 -10.64
N VAL A 109 4.62 10.83 -10.80
CA VAL A 109 4.63 11.97 -11.74
C VAL A 109 4.99 13.29 -11.05
N PHE A 110 4.95 13.31 -9.72
CA PHE A 110 5.35 14.48 -8.92
C PHE A 110 5.71 14.05 -7.50
N GLU A 111 6.73 14.70 -6.94
CA GLU A 111 7.15 14.58 -5.55
C GLU A 111 7.43 15.98 -4.98
N LYS A 112 7.03 16.21 -3.72
CA LYS A 112 7.40 17.36 -2.92
C LYS A 112 7.60 16.92 -1.48
N ARG A 113 8.80 17.10 -0.94
CA ARG A 113 9.10 16.89 0.47
C ARG A 113 9.08 18.22 1.21
N THR A 114 8.51 18.25 2.40
CA THR A 114 8.48 19.43 3.26
C THR A 114 8.45 19.02 4.73
N ALA A 115 9.13 19.78 5.59
CA ALA A 115 8.90 19.63 7.03
C ALA A 115 7.43 19.96 7.33
N LEU A 116 6.86 19.26 8.31
CA LEU A 116 5.52 19.58 8.79
C LEU A 116 5.58 20.84 9.63
N LEU A 117 5.03 21.95 9.13
CA LEU A 117 4.98 23.21 9.85
C LEU A 117 3.65 23.34 10.61
N THR A 118 2.54 23.34 9.88
CA THR A 118 1.21 23.45 10.46
C THR A 118 0.17 22.61 9.69
N LEU A 119 -0.96 22.36 10.34
CA LEU A 119 -2.10 21.72 9.68
C LEU A 119 -2.63 22.56 8.50
N ALA A 120 -2.56 23.89 8.60
CA ALA A 120 -2.98 24.80 7.52
C ALA A 120 -2.08 24.64 6.28
N ASP A 121 -0.74 24.57 6.45
CA ASP A 121 0.21 24.38 5.38
C ASP A 121 -0.01 23.04 4.65
N PHE A 122 -0.39 22.00 5.41
CA PHE A 122 -0.76 20.69 4.85
C PHE A 122 -1.95 20.80 3.91
N PHE A 123 -3.05 21.41 4.35
CA PHE A 123 -4.25 21.56 3.53
C PHE A 123 -4.06 22.52 2.35
N GLU A 124 -3.27 23.59 2.52
CA GLU A 124 -2.92 24.50 1.44
C GLU A 124 -2.13 23.77 0.33
N THR A 125 -1.17 22.92 0.74
CA THR A 125 -0.40 22.11 -0.22
C THR A 125 -1.30 21.14 -1.00
N ILE A 126 -2.23 20.45 -0.33
CA ILE A 126 -3.21 19.57 -0.99
C ILE A 126 -4.06 20.34 -2.01
N SER A 127 -4.58 21.51 -1.62
CA SER A 127 -5.37 22.35 -2.52
C SER A 127 -4.57 22.81 -3.74
N ALA A 128 -3.31 23.20 -3.55
CA ALA A 128 -2.41 23.60 -4.63
C ALA A 128 -2.11 22.42 -5.57
N LEU A 129 -1.90 21.22 -5.03
CA LEU A 129 -1.67 20.00 -5.83
C LEU A 129 -2.91 19.61 -6.64
N LYS A 130 -4.11 19.69 -6.07
CA LYS A 130 -5.36 19.44 -6.81
C LYS A 130 -5.55 20.42 -7.96
N LYS A 131 -5.22 21.70 -7.77
CA LYS A 131 -5.24 22.70 -8.86
C LYS A 131 -4.23 22.40 -9.94
N LYS A 132 -3.01 21.99 -9.56
CA LYS A 132 -1.93 21.63 -10.49
C LYS A 132 -2.21 20.33 -11.25
N PHE A 133 -2.85 19.37 -10.61
CA PHE A 133 -3.17 18.06 -11.15
C PHE A 133 -4.69 17.79 -11.07
N PRO A 134 -5.50 18.37 -11.97
CA PRO A 134 -6.97 18.25 -11.90
C PRO A 134 -7.49 16.81 -11.99
N LYS A 135 -6.69 15.89 -12.58
CA LYS A 135 -7.01 14.47 -12.69
C LYS A 135 -6.85 13.67 -11.38
N ILE A 136 -6.40 14.28 -10.29
CA ILE A 136 -6.42 13.64 -8.97
C ILE A 136 -7.87 13.25 -8.66
N SER A 137 -8.11 11.97 -8.48
CA SER A 137 -9.43 11.39 -8.29
C SER A 137 -9.55 10.60 -6.99
N LEU A 138 -8.45 10.52 -6.23
CA LEU A 138 -8.39 9.90 -4.91
C LEU A 138 -7.19 10.47 -4.15
N ALA A 139 -7.32 10.63 -2.84
CA ALA A 139 -6.19 10.86 -1.94
C ALA A 139 -6.03 9.69 -0.98
N ILE A 140 -4.77 9.36 -0.66
CA ILE A 140 -4.44 8.44 0.42
C ILE A 140 -3.39 9.07 1.32
N THR A 141 -3.64 9.06 2.62
CA THR A 141 -2.74 9.62 3.62
C THR A 141 -2.25 8.51 4.54
N GLY A 142 -0.96 8.26 4.52
CA GLY A 142 -0.32 7.37 5.46
C GLY A 142 0.15 8.13 6.68
N ILE A 143 -0.15 7.63 7.87
CA ILE A 143 0.11 8.29 9.15
C ILE A 143 0.74 7.35 10.17
N PRO A 144 1.60 7.85 11.08
CA PRO A 144 2.01 7.15 12.28
C PRO A 144 0.90 7.29 13.34
N GLY A 145 -0.17 6.50 13.21
CA GLY A 145 -1.32 6.64 14.09
C GLY A 145 -2.51 5.76 13.72
N VAL A 146 -3.61 5.88 14.46
CA VAL A 146 -4.81 5.06 14.27
C VAL A 146 -6.07 5.94 14.18
N GLU A 147 -6.85 5.67 13.14
CA GLU A 147 -8.19 6.21 12.98
C GLU A 147 -9.21 5.28 13.65
N ILE A 148 -10.02 5.86 14.55
CA ILE A 148 -11.16 5.20 15.21
C ILE A 148 -12.39 6.09 14.98
N ASP A 149 -13.47 5.50 14.50
CA ASP A 149 -14.73 6.23 14.19
C ASP A 149 -14.49 7.47 13.33
N GLN A 150 -13.69 7.31 12.24
CA GLN A 150 -13.33 8.36 11.27
C GLN A 150 -12.54 9.53 11.87
N THR A 151 -11.96 9.35 13.04
CA THR A 151 -11.20 10.39 13.74
C THR A 151 -9.82 9.84 14.12
N LEU A 152 -8.78 10.63 13.96
CA LEU A 152 -7.42 10.27 14.38
C LEU A 152 -7.33 10.30 15.90
N LYS A 153 -7.50 9.15 16.57
CA LYS A 153 -7.49 9.05 18.04
C LYS A 153 -6.09 8.81 18.59
N ILE A 154 -5.29 8.03 17.90
CA ILE A 154 -3.88 7.81 18.22
C ILE A 154 -3.09 8.50 17.13
N MET A 155 -2.33 9.50 17.49
CA MET A 155 -1.54 10.30 16.57
C MET A 155 -0.38 10.96 17.30
N ASP A 156 0.83 10.78 16.77
CA ASP A 156 2.04 11.36 17.39
C ASP A 156 2.18 12.86 17.14
N ILE A 157 1.38 13.41 16.21
CA ILE A 157 1.37 14.84 15.88
C ILE A 157 0.10 15.46 16.48
N GLU A 158 0.25 16.22 17.57
CA GLU A 158 -0.87 16.77 18.34
C GLU A 158 -1.84 17.61 17.50
N SER A 159 -1.34 18.37 16.50
CA SER A 159 -2.20 19.19 15.62
C SER A 159 -3.12 18.39 14.70
N PHE A 160 -2.88 17.09 14.53
CA PHE A 160 -3.71 16.17 13.72
C PHE A 160 -4.62 15.29 14.56
N LYS A 161 -4.47 15.32 15.88
CA LYS A 161 -5.29 14.52 16.79
C LYS A 161 -6.73 15.01 16.82
N ASP A 162 -7.65 14.07 16.98
CA ASP A 162 -9.10 14.31 17.05
C ASP A 162 -9.70 14.99 15.81
N ILE A 163 -9.05 14.84 14.65
CA ILE A 163 -9.52 15.37 13.36
C ILE A 163 -10.08 14.24 12.51
N ASN A 164 -11.21 14.50 11.82
CA ASN A 164 -11.64 13.71 10.66
C ASN A 164 -10.85 14.20 9.43
N LEU A 165 -9.71 13.56 9.18
CA LEU A 165 -8.79 13.98 8.13
C LEU A 165 -9.37 13.72 6.74
N ASN A 166 -10.06 12.58 6.55
CA ASN A 166 -10.69 12.21 5.30
C ASN A 166 -11.72 13.25 4.85
N GLU A 167 -12.66 13.61 5.72
CA GLU A 167 -13.69 14.62 5.45
C GLU A 167 -13.08 15.97 5.02
N LYS A 168 -12.03 16.41 5.73
CA LYS A 168 -11.36 17.68 5.41
C LYS A 168 -10.64 17.63 4.04
N ILE A 169 -9.97 16.54 3.72
CA ILE A 169 -9.32 16.37 2.42
C ILE A 169 -10.37 16.27 1.31
N GLU A 170 -11.41 15.46 1.48
CA GLU A 170 -12.51 15.31 0.51
C GLU A 170 -13.18 16.64 0.18
N ALA A 171 -13.41 17.48 1.20
CA ALA A 171 -13.97 18.82 0.99
C ALA A 171 -13.07 19.71 0.11
N LEU A 172 -11.75 19.52 0.19
CA LEU A 172 -10.78 20.31 -0.59
C LEU A 172 -10.61 19.82 -2.03
N ILE A 173 -10.55 18.49 -2.21
CA ILE A 173 -10.20 17.91 -3.52
C ILE A 173 -11.41 17.39 -4.31
N GLN A 174 -12.60 17.34 -3.68
CA GLN A 174 -13.86 16.85 -4.27
C GLN A 174 -13.75 15.43 -4.85
N CYS A 175 -13.01 14.57 -4.15
CA CYS A 175 -12.90 13.15 -4.47
C CYS A 175 -12.57 12.35 -3.19
N PRO A 176 -12.76 11.01 -3.17
CA PRO A 176 -12.57 10.19 -1.98
C PRO A 176 -11.17 10.33 -1.37
N SER A 177 -11.11 10.27 -0.05
CA SER A 177 -9.89 10.26 0.73
C SER A 177 -9.88 9.08 1.71
N TYR A 178 -8.71 8.48 1.89
CA TYR A 178 -8.49 7.38 2.81
C TYR A 178 -7.26 7.64 3.67
N VAL A 179 -7.33 7.18 4.91
CA VAL A 179 -6.21 7.17 5.85
C VAL A 179 -5.77 5.73 6.08
N GLU A 180 -4.48 5.49 6.11
CA GLU A 180 -3.91 4.20 6.47
C GLU A 180 -2.75 4.38 7.44
N ASN A 181 -2.61 3.43 8.37
CA ASN A 181 -1.48 3.40 9.29
C ASN A 181 -0.19 3.05 8.51
N ASP A 182 0.93 3.64 8.93
CA ASP A 182 2.23 3.54 8.27
C ASP A 182 2.77 2.11 8.19
N ILE A 183 2.77 1.36 9.31
CA ILE A 183 3.23 -0.04 9.32
C ILE A 183 2.29 -0.97 8.55
N ASN A 184 0.98 -0.69 8.54
CA ASN A 184 0.04 -1.42 7.71
C ASN A 184 0.37 -1.26 6.23
N ALA A 185 0.54 -0.02 5.80
CA ALA A 185 0.91 0.26 4.42
C ALA A 185 2.29 -0.32 4.06
N ALA A 186 3.30 -0.19 4.94
CA ALA A 186 4.64 -0.74 4.69
C ALA A 186 4.62 -2.26 4.54
N THR A 187 3.90 -2.96 5.41
CA THR A 187 3.77 -4.42 5.34
C THR A 187 3.00 -4.84 4.08
N PHE A 188 1.92 -4.13 3.75
CA PHE A 188 1.12 -4.38 2.55
C PHE A 188 1.90 -4.11 1.25
N GLY A 189 2.77 -3.11 1.25
CA GLY A 189 3.64 -2.78 0.12
C GLY A 189 4.70 -3.84 -0.20
N PHE A 190 5.04 -4.68 0.76
CA PHE A 190 5.90 -5.84 0.57
C PHE A 190 5.15 -7.04 -0.03
N CYS A 191 3.85 -7.19 0.28
CA CYS A 191 3.08 -8.37 -0.11
C CYS A 191 2.95 -8.50 -1.63
N SER A 192 3.30 -9.67 -2.17
CA SER A 192 3.18 -9.99 -3.59
C SER A 192 2.34 -11.24 -3.86
N ASN A 193 1.96 -11.99 -2.83
CA ASN A 193 1.30 -13.29 -2.96
C ASN A 193 0.07 -13.41 -2.07
N ASP A 194 -1.03 -13.91 -2.62
CA ASP A 194 -2.36 -13.96 -1.98
C ASP A 194 -2.49 -15.04 -0.89
N ALA A 195 -1.56 -15.98 -0.80
CA ALA A 195 -1.68 -17.14 0.09
C ALA A 195 -0.94 -17.00 1.43
N GLU A 196 -0.21 -15.91 1.66
CA GLU A 196 0.67 -15.78 2.80
C GLU A 196 0.03 -15.00 3.96
N ILE A 197 0.39 -15.41 5.20
CA ILE A 197 0.20 -14.61 6.41
C ILE A 197 1.54 -13.93 6.69
N ILE A 198 1.57 -12.60 6.65
CA ILE A 198 2.77 -11.80 6.85
C ILE A 198 2.56 -10.86 8.01
N CYS A 199 3.50 -10.83 8.94
CA CYS A 199 3.51 -9.84 10.01
C CYS A 199 4.67 -8.86 9.78
N GLY A 200 4.37 -7.56 9.75
CA GLY A 200 5.36 -6.49 9.79
C GLY A 200 5.50 -5.94 11.20
N ILE A 201 6.72 -5.65 11.64
CA ILE A 201 6.99 -5.01 12.93
C ILE A 201 7.93 -3.85 12.66
N TYR A 202 7.56 -2.66 13.11
CA TYR A 202 8.41 -1.47 13.02
C TYR A 202 8.97 -1.10 14.39
N PHE A 203 10.28 -0.95 14.49
CA PHE A 203 11.00 -0.53 15.67
C PHE A 203 11.49 0.91 15.47
N PRO A 204 10.72 1.91 15.88
CA PRO A 204 11.14 3.31 15.87
C PRO A 204 12.20 3.56 16.96
N ASN A 205 12.91 4.72 16.89
CA ASN A 205 13.91 5.03 17.89
C ASN A 205 13.31 5.35 19.26
N ASN A 206 12.31 6.23 19.26
CA ASN A 206 11.85 6.92 20.48
C ASN A 206 10.53 6.40 21.01
N PHE A 207 9.88 5.50 20.29
CA PHE A 207 8.52 5.01 20.59
C PHE A 207 8.46 3.49 20.68
N PRO A 208 7.43 2.93 21.33
CA PRO A 208 7.18 1.50 21.30
C PRO A 208 7.02 0.97 19.86
N PRO A 209 7.36 -0.30 19.61
CA PRO A 209 7.14 -0.91 18.32
C PRO A 209 5.66 -1.01 17.97
N GLY A 210 5.35 -0.87 16.68
CA GLY A 210 4.06 -1.15 16.08
C GLY A 210 4.11 -2.42 15.25
N SER A 211 2.96 -3.05 15.00
CA SER A 211 2.91 -4.21 14.11
C SER A 211 1.72 -4.14 13.15
N SER A 212 1.80 -4.94 12.10
CA SER A 212 0.76 -5.10 11.10
C SER A 212 0.61 -6.57 10.74
N LEU A 213 -0.60 -7.00 10.46
CA LEU A 213 -0.91 -8.35 10.03
C LEU A 213 -1.60 -8.33 8.67
N ILE A 214 -1.01 -9.01 7.69
CA ILE A 214 -1.60 -9.22 6.38
C ILE A 214 -2.01 -10.68 6.26
N ILE A 215 -3.28 -10.92 5.95
CA ILE A 215 -3.85 -12.26 5.75
C ILE A 215 -4.47 -12.29 4.35
N HIS A 216 -4.02 -13.23 3.52
CA HIS A 216 -4.52 -13.36 2.15
C HIS A 216 -4.57 -12.03 1.41
N ASN A 217 -3.45 -11.33 1.42
CA ASN A 217 -3.28 -10.05 0.72
C ASN A 217 -4.24 -8.94 1.17
N LYS A 218 -4.68 -8.99 2.43
CA LYS A 218 -5.55 -7.97 3.05
C LYS A 218 -5.01 -7.56 4.40
N ILE A 219 -5.02 -6.27 4.67
CA ILE A 219 -4.67 -5.72 5.99
C ILE A 219 -5.73 -6.16 7.00
N PHE A 220 -5.30 -6.84 8.06
CA PHE A 220 -6.18 -7.21 9.16
C PHE A 220 -6.22 -6.10 10.20
N LYS A 221 -7.29 -5.32 10.21
CA LYS A 221 -7.43 -4.13 11.08
C LYS A 221 -8.05 -4.44 12.45
N GLY A 222 -8.74 -5.58 12.59
CA GLY A 222 -9.56 -5.87 13.76
C GLY A 222 -10.87 -5.05 13.75
N GLN A 223 -11.63 -5.12 14.84
CA GLN A 223 -12.95 -4.48 14.93
C GLN A 223 -12.84 -2.94 15.02
N ASN A 224 -11.85 -2.43 15.74
CA ASN A 224 -11.70 -0.99 16.04
C ASN A 224 -10.40 -0.42 15.45
N ASN A 225 -9.86 -1.01 14.39
CA ASN A 225 -8.56 -0.66 13.80
C ASN A 225 -7.36 -0.74 14.77
N LEU A 226 -7.48 -1.52 15.86
CA LEU A 226 -6.45 -1.65 16.89
C LEU A 226 -5.58 -2.91 16.72
N SER A 227 -5.78 -3.68 15.65
CA SER A 227 -4.90 -4.80 15.36
C SER A 227 -3.48 -4.29 15.10
N GLY A 228 -2.51 -4.86 15.80
CA GLY A 228 -1.12 -4.42 15.66
C GLY A 228 -0.64 -3.38 16.69
N GLU A 229 -1.51 -2.85 17.54
CA GLU A 229 -1.14 -1.93 18.63
C GLU A 229 -0.43 -2.71 19.78
N ILE A 230 0.69 -3.33 19.44
CA ILE A 230 1.45 -4.22 20.35
C ILE A 230 2.06 -3.50 21.55
N LYS A 231 2.12 -2.17 21.55
CA LYS A 231 2.54 -1.37 22.74
C LYS A 231 1.71 -1.69 23.99
N HIS A 232 0.52 -2.28 23.82
CA HIS A 232 -0.33 -2.73 24.94
C HIS A 232 -0.01 -4.13 25.44
N LEU A 233 0.97 -4.83 24.84
CA LEU A 233 1.46 -6.10 25.39
C LEU A 233 2.14 -5.89 26.75
N PRO A 234 1.95 -6.80 27.72
CA PRO A 234 2.44 -6.59 29.10
C PRO A 234 3.93 -6.27 29.20
N HIS A 235 4.77 -6.92 28.38
CA HIS A 235 6.21 -6.69 28.37
C HIS A 235 6.63 -5.33 27.78
N LEU A 236 5.77 -4.70 26.95
CA LEU A 236 6.03 -3.39 26.35
C LEU A 236 5.49 -2.24 27.21
N GLN A 237 4.38 -2.44 27.94
CA GLN A 237 3.80 -1.43 28.81
C GLN A 237 4.73 -0.96 29.93
N GLN A 238 5.66 -1.80 30.36
CA GLN A 238 6.59 -1.50 31.45
C GLN A 238 7.92 -0.96 30.96
N LYS A 239 8.19 -0.97 29.64
CA LYS A 239 9.44 -0.46 29.08
C LYS A 239 9.37 1.05 28.89
N GLN A 240 10.50 1.69 29.15
CA GLN A 240 10.72 3.10 28.80
C GLN A 240 11.40 3.16 27.42
N PHE A 241 11.02 4.13 26.63
CA PHE A 241 11.60 4.40 25.31
C PHE A 241 12.28 5.76 25.30
N PRO A 242 13.42 5.92 24.60
CA PRO A 242 14.11 4.88 23.84
C PRO A 242 14.73 3.79 24.71
N VAL A 243 14.79 2.56 24.20
CA VAL A 243 15.54 1.47 24.84
C VAL A 243 17.04 1.66 24.62
N SER A 244 17.86 1.05 25.51
CA SER A 244 19.30 1.03 25.32
C SER A 244 19.72 0.03 24.23
N GLU A 245 20.95 0.22 23.68
CA GLU A 245 21.51 -0.71 22.68
C GLU A 245 21.59 -2.15 23.16
N ASN A 246 21.79 -2.39 24.46
CA ASN A 246 21.84 -3.71 25.03
C ASN A 246 20.46 -4.38 25.13
N GLU A 247 19.38 -3.60 25.10
CA GLU A 247 18.01 -4.10 25.25
C GLU A 247 17.31 -4.37 23.92
N ILE A 248 17.82 -3.83 22.81
CA ILE A 248 17.12 -3.93 21.50
C ILE A 248 16.93 -5.38 21.05
N ASN A 249 17.92 -6.25 21.20
CA ASN A 249 17.81 -7.65 20.81
C ASN A 249 16.78 -8.42 21.69
N ILE A 250 16.68 -8.07 22.97
CA ILE A 250 15.67 -8.63 23.89
C ILE A 250 14.29 -8.13 23.49
N LEU A 251 14.16 -6.84 23.20
CA LEU A 251 12.90 -6.24 22.73
C LEU A 251 12.41 -6.92 21.44
N ILE A 252 13.30 -7.09 20.46
CA ILE A 252 12.97 -7.77 19.19
C ILE A 252 12.57 -9.24 19.46
N LEU A 253 13.34 -9.96 20.27
CA LEU A 253 13.05 -11.35 20.62
C LEU A 253 11.65 -11.49 21.24
N GLU A 254 11.34 -10.74 22.29
CA GLU A 254 10.06 -10.78 23.00
C GLU A 254 8.88 -10.41 22.10
N THR A 255 9.08 -9.42 21.24
CA THR A 255 8.05 -8.95 20.30
C THR A 255 7.79 -9.99 19.20
N VAL A 256 8.84 -10.52 18.58
CA VAL A 256 8.72 -11.57 17.55
C VAL A 256 8.12 -12.84 18.16
N GLN A 257 8.56 -13.26 19.35
CA GLN A 257 7.98 -14.39 20.07
C GLN A 257 6.47 -14.23 20.25
N SER A 258 6.02 -13.04 20.66
CA SER A 258 4.59 -12.76 20.84
C SER A 258 3.80 -12.88 19.54
N VAL A 259 4.34 -12.36 18.45
CA VAL A 259 3.74 -12.42 17.11
C VAL A 259 3.67 -13.87 16.61
N LEU A 260 4.75 -14.64 16.78
CA LEU A 260 4.77 -16.06 16.38
C LEU A 260 3.72 -16.86 17.17
N ALA A 261 3.63 -16.65 18.47
CA ALA A 261 2.68 -17.35 19.34
C ALA A 261 1.21 -17.05 19.02
N MET A 262 0.92 -15.82 18.51
CA MET A 262 -0.46 -15.39 18.22
C MET A 262 -0.92 -15.68 16.79
N TYR A 263 -0.02 -15.57 15.80
CA TYR A 263 -0.43 -15.51 14.41
C TYR A 263 0.17 -16.60 13.52
N ASP A 264 1.25 -17.27 13.97
CA ASP A 264 1.97 -18.30 13.20
C ASP A 264 2.17 -17.88 11.72
N PRO A 265 2.82 -16.73 11.46
CA PRO A 265 2.96 -16.20 10.12
C PRO A 265 4.03 -16.95 9.32
N GLN A 266 3.92 -16.98 7.99
CA GLN A 266 4.98 -17.48 7.11
C GLN A 266 6.19 -16.55 7.03
N LYS A 267 5.96 -15.24 7.22
CA LYS A 267 7.02 -14.23 7.20
C LYS A 267 6.84 -13.20 8.29
N VAL A 268 7.97 -12.79 8.88
CA VAL A 268 8.05 -11.63 9.77
C VAL A 268 8.99 -10.61 9.15
N LEU A 269 8.50 -9.42 8.88
CA LEU A 269 9.30 -8.30 8.37
C LEU A 269 9.68 -7.40 9.54
N LEU A 270 10.97 -7.17 9.72
CA LEU A 270 11.48 -6.28 10.75
C LEU A 270 11.92 -4.98 10.07
N PHE A 271 11.16 -3.92 10.29
CA PHE A 271 11.54 -2.59 9.84
C PHE A 271 12.26 -1.86 10.98
N MET A 272 13.45 -1.42 10.69
CA MET A 272 14.35 -0.72 11.62
C MET A 272 15.12 0.34 10.86
N ASN A 273 15.56 1.39 11.57
CA ASN A 273 16.56 2.30 11.03
C ASN A 273 17.96 1.67 11.03
N ASP A 274 18.92 2.38 10.43
CA ASP A 274 20.29 1.89 10.31
C ASP A 274 20.99 1.72 11.67
N HIS A 275 20.64 2.53 12.67
CA HIS A 275 21.19 2.42 14.02
C HIS A 275 20.82 1.06 14.64
N TRP A 276 19.53 0.71 14.64
CA TRP A 276 19.05 -0.58 15.17
C TRP A 276 19.50 -1.76 14.31
N LYS A 277 19.53 -1.62 12.98
CA LYS A 277 20.07 -2.67 12.09
C LYS A 277 21.49 -3.07 12.43
N ASN A 278 22.34 -2.10 12.78
CA ASN A 278 23.73 -2.36 13.17
C ASN A 278 23.86 -3.07 14.53
N GLN A 279 22.88 -2.92 15.42
CA GLN A 279 22.86 -3.54 16.75
C GLN A 279 22.12 -4.89 16.75
N PHE A 280 21.32 -5.15 15.75
CA PHE A 280 20.49 -6.37 15.66
C PHE A 280 21.32 -7.60 15.31
N ASN A 281 21.25 -8.59 16.19
CA ASN A 281 21.88 -9.91 15.98
C ASN A 281 20.81 -10.95 15.60
N GLN A 282 20.48 -11.01 14.32
CA GLN A 282 19.44 -11.90 13.79
C GLN A 282 19.69 -13.36 14.16
N LEU A 283 20.93 -13.85 14.03
CA LEU A 283 21.25 -15.24 14.32
C LEU A 283 21.03 -15.60 15.80
N ALA A 284 21.35 -14.67 16.71
CA ALA A 284 21.12 -14.88 18.15
C ALA A 284 19.61 -14.92 18.44
N VAL A 285 18.83 -14.01 17.88
CA VAL A 285 17.37 -13.97 18.06
C VAL A 285 16.71 -15.24 17.49
N GLU A 286 17.05 -15.63 16.26
CA GLU A 286 16.54 -16.87 15.66
C GLU A 286 16.92 -18.12 16.45
N HIS A 287 18.13 -18.16 17.00
CA HIS A 287 18.57 -19.26 17.87
C HIS A 287 17.73 -19.37 19.14
N GLU A 288 17.45 -18.27 19.83
CA GLU A 288 16.59 -18.27 21.01
C GLU A 288 15.14 -18.63 20.66
N LEU A 289 14.59 -18.11 19.56
CA LEU A 289 13.26 -18.48 19.08
C LEU A 289 13.17 -19.97 18.75
N SER A 290 14.21 -20.57 18.14
CA SER A 290 14.22 -22.00 17.81
C SER A 290 14.20 -22.91 19.03
N LYS A 291 14.72 -22.48 20.19
CA LYS A 291 14.60 -23.19 21.45
C LYS A 291 13.17 -23.17 22.00
N ILE A 292 12.49 -22.02 21.83
CA ILE A 292 11.11 -21.81 22.31
C ILE A 292 10.14 -22.60 21.42
N PHE A 293 10.26 -22.44 20.08
CA PHE A 293 9.39 -23.08 19.08
C PHE A 293 10.05 -24.36 18.50
N HIS A 294 10.64 -25.19 19.36
CA HIS A 294 11.42 -26.37 18.97
C HIS A 294 10.63 -27.47 18.23
N TYR A 295 9.30 -27.33 18.15
CA TYR A 295 8.38 -28.28 17.52
C TYR A 295 8.02 -27.88 16.06
N SER A 296 8.44 -26.74 15.60
CA SER A 296 8.16 -26.26 14.24
C SER A 296 9.36 -25.51 13.63
N ALA A 297 9.38 -25.41 12.31
CA ALA A 297 10.32 -24.50 11.65
C ALA A 297 9.92 -23.05 11.93
N LEU A 298 10.89 -22.17 12.13
CA LEU A 298 10.64 -20.74 12.24
C LEU A 298 10.19 -20.16 10.88
N PRO A 299 9.37 -19.12 10.88
CA PRO A 299 9.08 -18.37 9.66
C PRO A 299 10.34 -17.69 9.12
N LEU A 300 10.26 -17.22 7.88
CA LEU A 300 11.29 -16.32 7.35
C LEU A 300 11.25 -14.99 8.10
N ILE A 301 12.34 -14.64 8.78
CA ILE A 301 12.54 -13.35 9.43
C ILE A 301 13.39 -12.48 8.50
N ASP A 302 12.84 -11.40 7.98
CA ASP A 302 13.51 -10.50 7.03
C ASP A 302 13.67 -9.10 7.63
N SER A 303 14.92 -8.71 7.90
CA SER A 303 15.31 -7.39 8.41
C SER A 303 15.92 -6.47 7.33
N SER A 304 15.96 -6.93 6.07
CA SER A 304 16.59 -6.21 4.97
C SER A 304 15.72 -5.13 4.36
N GLN A 305 14.42 -5.13 4.65
CA GLN A 305 13.43 -4.28 3.99
C GLN A 305 13.58 -2.81 4.37
N ASN A 306 13.38 -1.94 3.39
CA ASN A 306 13.33 -0.50 3.61
C ASN A 306 11.91 -0.05 3.92
N PHE A 307 11.70 0.53 5.11
CA PHE A 307 10.39 0.97 5.57
C PHE A 307 9.76 2.02 4.65
N GLU A 308 10.48 3.12 4.38
CA GLU A 308 9.97 4.27 3.61
C GLU A 308 9.50 3.84 2.21
N SER A 309 10.32 3.02 1.52
CA SER A 309 10.01 2.52 0.18
C SER A 309 8.79 1.58 0.16
N ASN A 310 8.71 0.64 1.11
CA ASN A 310 7.57 -0.27 1.19
C ASN A 310 6.29 0.46 1.62
N TYR A 311 6.41 1.45 2.49
CA TYR A 311 5.31 2.31 2.92
C TYR A 311 4.69 3.05 1.71
N LEU A 312 5.53 3.72 0.90
CA LEU A 312 5.05 4.35 -0.34
C LEU A 312 4.39 3.37 -1.30
N LYS A 313 5.01 2.20 -1.53
CA LYS A 313 4.43 1.15 -2.39
C LYS A 313 3.06 0.70 -1.88
N GLY A 314 2.91 0.55 -0.57
CA GLY A 314 1.64 0.17 0.03
C GLY A 314 0.56 1.22 -0.16
N LEU A 315 0.86 2.50 0.07
CA LEU A 315 -0.08 3.59 -0.18
C LEU A 315 -0.51 3.67 -1.64
N ILE A 316 0.44 3.55 -2.58
CA ILE A 316 0.15 3.51 -4.02
C ILE A 316 -0.81 2.36 -4.32
N ARG A 317 -0.51 1.16 -3.82
CA ARG A 317 -1.29 -0.04 -4.07
C ARG A 317 -2.71 0.08 -3.52
N ILE A 318 -2.88 0.55 -2.29
CA ILE A 318 -4.18 0.80 -1.69
C ILE A 318 -4.98 1.80 -2.56
N GLY A 319 -4.34 2.89 -2.97
CA GLY A 319 -5.00 3.89 -3.81
C GLY A 319 -5.44 3.34 -5.17
N ILE A 320 -4.65 2.49 -5.81
CA ILE A 320 -5.01 1.81 -7.07
C ILE A 320 -6.19 0.85 -6.85
N GLU A 321 -6.14 0.04 -5.78
CA GLU A 321 -7.22 -0.90 -5.46
C GLU A 321 -8.55 -0.19 -5.19
N GLU A 322 -8.56 0.97 -4.52
CA GLU A 322 -9.77 1.75 -4.27
C GLU A 322 -10.33 2.37 -5.56
N ILE A 323 -9.47 2.85 -6.47
CA ILE A 323 -9.91 3.31 -7.78
C ILE A 323 -10.49 2.16 -8.61
N ASP A 324 -9.85 1.00 -8.62
CA ASP A 324 -10.35 -0.17 -9.34
C ASP A 324 -11.71 -0.62 -8.81
N LYS A 325 -11.92 -0.65 -7.49
CA LYS A 325 -13.24 -0.93 -6.91
C LYS A 325 -14.31 0.06 -7.39
N SER A 326 -13.98 1.35 -7.45
CA SER A 326 -14.93 2.38 -7.90
C SER A 326 -15.25 2.32 -9.40
N ASP A 327 -14.32 1.86 -10.22
CA ASP A 327 -14.49 1.77 -11.68
C ASP A 327 -15.38 0.58 -12.11
N PHE A 328 -15.51 -0.43 -11.24
CA PHE A 328 -16.22 -1.68 -11.53
C PHE A 328 -17.45 -1.92 -10.62
N SER A 329 -17.76 -0.97 -9.73
CA SER A 329 -19.00 -0.96 -8.93
C SER A 329 -20.14 -0.30 -9.71
#